data_655763fd1a4d7c87cac7eb61d580e791
#
_entry.id   655763fd1a4d7c87cac7eb61d580e791
#
_cell.length_a   1.000
_cell.length_b   1.000
_cell.length_c   1.000
_cell.angle_alpha   90.00
_cell.angle_beta   90.00
_cell.angle_gamma   90.00
#
_symmetry.space_group_name_H-M   'P 1'
#
loop_
_entity.id
_entity.type
_entity.pdbx_description
1 polymer ?
#
loop_
_entity_poly.entity_id
_entity_poly.type
_entity_poly.pdbx_seq_one_letter_code
_entity_poly.pdbx_strand_id
1 'polypeptide(L)'
;MLVSLLCLLPALAGLVAFWLPPGPRVRRLLPAVGAVHLLLSVLAWNDPPGGGWLGLDALGRVFLGITSLVFLAASVYAVSYLRDEPAGMQPDMGGEDPFSNAKESVFVGCLLLFLASMTLVCASRHLTLLWVAIEA
;
A
#
# COMPACT_ATOMS: atom_id res chain seq x y z
N MET A 1 11.15 15.91 -3.41
CA MET A 1 10.33 15.29 -4.49
C MET A 1 10.14 13.78 -4.28
N LEU A 2 11.19 13.02 -4.00
CA LEU A 2 11.11 11.55 -3.80
C LEU A 2 10.17 11.15 -2.65
N VAL A 3 10.23 11.84 -1.52
CA VAL A 3 9.36 11.56 -0.35
C VAL A 3 7.88 11.75 -0.68
N SER A 4 7.53 12.80 -1.42
CA SER A 4 6.14 13.02 -1.85
C SER A 4 5.67 11.92 -2.82
N LEU A 5 6.55 11.46 -3.70
CA LEU A 5 6.26 10.38 -4.63
C LEU A 5 6.05 9.05 -3.89
N LEU A 6 6.86 8.78 -2.86
CA LEU A 6 6.72 7.60 -1.99
C LEU A 6 5.36 7.54 -1.29
N CYS A 7 4.82 8.68 -0.84
CA CYS A 7 3.49 8.75 -0.23
C CYS A 7 2.36 8.67 -1.27
N LEU A 8 2.48 9.40 -2.37
CA LEU A 8 1.42 9.53 -3.36
C LEU A 8 1.24 8.29 -4.22
N LEU A 9 2.33 7.59 -4.56
CA LEU A 9 2.28 6.40 -5.41
C LEU A 9 1.34 5.31 -4.84
N PRO A 10 1.53 4.83 -3.59
CA PRO A 10 0.64 3.81 -3.04
C PRO A 10 -0.78 4.37 -2.76
N ALA A 11 -0.91 5.65 -2.40
CA ALA A 11 -2.22 6.27 -2.18
C ALA A 11 -3.05 6.29 -3.48
N LEU A 12 -2.48 6.78 -4.57
CA LEU A 12 -3.16 6.81 -5.87
C LEU A 12 -3.43 5.40 -6.40
N ALA A 13 -2.47 4.49 -6.26
CA ALA A 13 -2.67 3.09 -6.65
C ALA A 13 -3.80 2.42 -5.84
N GLY A 14 -3.88 2.72 -4.53
CA GLY A 14 -4.97 2.26 -3.67
C GLY A 14 -6.33 2.78 -4.11
N LEU A 15 -6.43 4.08 -4.38
CA LEU A 15 -7.66 4.67 -4.91
C LEU A 15 -8.07 4.07 -6.25
N VAL A 16 -7.12 3.87 -7.16
CA VAL A 16 -7.37 3.24 -8.46
C VAL A 16 -7.85 1.79 -8.28
N ALA A 17 -7.31 1.06 -7.30
CA ALA A 17 -7.71 -0.33 -7.04
C ALA A 17 -9.20 -0.47 -6.74
N PHE A 18 -9.83 0.51 -6.06
CA PHE A 18 -11.27 0.50 -5.80
C PHE A 18 -12.14 0.58 -7.07
N TRP A 19 -11.61 1.17 -8.13
CA TRP A 19 -12.32 1.33 -9.40
C TRP A 19 -12.03 0.22 -10.40
N LEU A 20 -11.02 -0.62 -10.13
CA LEU A 20 -10.71 -1.73 -11.02
C LEU A 20 -11.62 -2.94 -10.73
N PRO A 21 -12.07 -3.62 -11.79
CA PRO A 21 -12.76 -4.90 -11.62
C PRO A 21 -11.84 -5.93 -10.98
N PRO A 22 -12.38 -6.81 -10.13
CA PRO A 22 -11.59 -7.87 -9.50
C PRO A 22 -10.97 -8.78 -10.55
N GLY A 23 -9.80 -9.30 -10.26
CA GLY A 23 -9.10 -10.21 -11.16
C GLY A 23 -7.58 -10.03 -11.18
N PRO A 24 -6.89 -10.71 -12.10
CA PRO A 24 -5.43 -10.81 -12.10
C PRO A 24 -4.70 -9.45 -12.22
N ARG A 25 -5.37 -8.43 -12.74
CA ARG A 25 -4.80 -7.08 -12.87
C ARG A 25 -4.69 -6.40 -11.50
N VAL A 26 -5.75 -6.47 -10.69
CA VAL A 26 -5.77 -5.90 -9.33
C VAL A 26 -4.79 -6.63 -8.44
N ARG A 27 -4.72 -7.97 -8.50
CA ARG A 27 -3.76 -8.77 -7.73
C ARG A 27 -2.31 -8.38 -8.01
N ARG A 28 -1.95 -8.21 -9.31
CA ARG A 28 -0.59 -7.82 -9.71
C ARG A 28 -0.21 -6.39 -9.31
N LEU A 29 -1.20 -5.54 -9.05
CA LEU A 29 -0.94 -4.16 -8.61
C LEU A 29 -0.20 -4.13 -7.27
N LEU A 30 -0.55 -5.03 -6.34
CA LEU A 30 0.09 -5.12 -5.02
C LEU A 30 1.61 -5.30 -5.08
N PRO A 31 2.15 -6.39 -5.65
CA PRO A 31 3.58 -6.60 -5.69
C PRO A 31 4.30 -5.59 -6.62
N ALA A 32 3.62 -5.11 -7.67
CA ALA A 32 4.20 -4.11 -8.56
C ALA A 32 4.43 -2.79 -7.82
N VAL A 33 3.41 -2.29 -7.10
CA VAL A 33 3.54 -1.08 -6.28
C VAL A 33 4.54 -1.29 -5.14
N GLY A 34 4.51 -2.45 -4.48
CA GLY A 34 5.46 -2.79 -3.42
C GLY A 34 6.91 -2.79 -3.91
N ALA A 35 7.18 -3.36 -5.08
CA ALA A 35 8.51 -3.38 -5.67
C ALA A 35 9.00 -1.97 -6.05
N VAL A 36 8.15 -1.17 -6.70
CA VAL A 36 8.48 0.22 -7.03
C VAL A 36 8.69 1.05 -5.76
N HIS A 37 7.85 0.87 -4.74
CA HIS A 37 7.98 1.56 -3.47
C HIS A 37 9.29 1.20 -2.75
N LEU A 38 9.68 -0.08 -2.74
CA LEU A 38 10.96 -0.53 -2.18
C LEU A 38 12.13 0.10 -2.95
N LEU A 39 12.08 0.11 -4.28
CA LEU A 39 13.11 0.74 -5.09
C LEU A 39 13.25 2.23 -4.76
N LEU A 40 12.13 2.95 -4.69
CA LEU A 40 12.11 4.37 -4.32
C LEU A 40 12.64 4.60 -2.90
N SER A 41 12.33 3.71 -1.95
CA SER A 41 12.84 3.81 -0.59
C SER A 41 14.36 3.64 -0.52
N VAL A 42 14.92 2.75 -1.34
CA VAL A 42 16.39 2.59 -1.47
C VAL A 42 17.03 3.81 -2.12
N LEU A 43 16.42 4.37 -3.16
CA LEU A 43 16.92 5.59 -3.80
C LEU A 43 16.87 6.80 -2.86
N ALA A 44 15.83 6.89 -2.01
CA ALA A 44 15.68 7.95 -1.01
C ALA A 44 16.76 7.89 0.10
N TRP A 45 17.54 6.80 0.18
CA TRP A 45 18.64 6.70 1.12
C TRP A 45 19.74 7.74 0.89
N ASN A 46 19.96 8.09 -0.38
CA ASN A 46 20.97 9.07 -0.79
C ASN A 46 20.43 10.51 -0.87
N ASP A 47 19.12 10.71 -0.68
CA ASP A 47 18.53 12.04 -0.72
C ASP A 47 18.95 12.84 0.53
N PRO A 48 19.30 14.13 0.38
CA PRO A 48 19.54 14.98 1.51
C PRO A 48 18.27 15.10 2.37
N PRO A 49 18.40 15.24 3.70
CA PRO A 49 17.25 15.40 4.56
C PRO A 49 16.45 16.64 4.12
N GLY A 50 15.26 16.40 3.59
CA GLY A 50 14.38 17.45 3.09
C GLY A 50 14.00 18.44 4.18
N GLY A 51 13.95 19.73 3.86
CA GLY A 51 13.36 20.76 4.71
C GLY A 51 11.86 20.81 4.49
N GLY A 52 11.09 20.97 5.56
CA GLY A 52 9.63 21.13 5.47
C GLY A 52 8.84 20.12 6.29
N TRP A 53 7.57 19.93 5.92
CA TRP A 53 6.61 19.10 6.65
C TRP A 53 6.87 17.60 6.50
N LEU A 54 7.43 17.22 5.35
CA LEU A 54 7.80 15.85 5.00
C LEU A 54 9.31 15.77 4.80
N GLY A 55 9.94 14.79 5.44
CA GLY A 55 11.36 14.53 5.27
C GLY A 55 11.74 13.22 5.97
N LEU A 56 12.72 12.53 5.43
CA LEU A 56 13.23 11.30 6.01
C LEU A 56 14.51 11.61 6.82
N ASP A 57 14.45 11.37 8.11
CA ASP A 57 15.65 11.29 8.97
C ASP A 57 16.28 9.89 8.86
N ALA A 58 17.37 9.67 9.57
CA ALA A 58 18.07 8.38 9.54
C ALA A 58 17.17 7.23 10.03
N LEU A 59 16.37 7.48 11.06
CA LEU A 59 15.46 6.50 11.64
C LEU A 59 14.29 6.21 10.68
N GLY A 60 13.67 7.26 10.14
CA GLY A 60 12.58 7.15 9.15
C GLY A 60 12.98 6.36 7.91
N ARG A 61 14.24 6.51 7.43
CA ARG A 61 14.76 5.72 6.30
C ARG A 61 14.81 4.23 6.60
N VAL A 62 15.30 3.86 7.79
CA VAL A 62 15.37 2.46 8.24
C VAL A 62 13.97 1.87 8.33
N PHE A 63 13.05 2.56 9.00
CA PHE A 63 11.66 2.11 9.13
C PHE A 63 10.95 2.02 7.78
N LEU A 64 11.16 3.00 6.90
CA LEU A 64 10.60 2.98 5.55
C LEU A 64 11.10 1.78 4.74
N GLY A 65 12.39 1.47 4.81
CA GLY A 65 12.99 0.31 4.16
C GLY A 65 12.39 -1.01 4.67
N ILE A 66 12.28 -1.16 6.00
CA ILE A 66 11.65 -2.34 6.62
C ILE A 66 10.19 -2.44 6.21
N THR A 67 9.42 -1.36 6.29
CA THR A 67 8.01 -1.34 5.90
C THR A 67 7.83 -1.74 4.43
N SER A 68 8.66 -1.21 3.54
CA SER A 68 8.61 -1.53 2.11
C SER A 68 8.91 -3.01 1.85
N LEU A 69 9.90 -3.56 2.53
CA LEU A 69 10.30 -4.97 2.40
C LEU A 69 9.20 -5.91 2.91
N VAL A 70 8.68 -5.63 4.11
CA VAL A 70 7.60 -6.41 4.72
C VAL A 70 6.34 -6.35 3.87
N PHE A 71 6.00 -5.16 3.37
CA PHE A 71 4.86 -4.98 2.48
C PHE A 71 5.02 -5.79 1.18
N LEU A 72 6.20 -5.76 0.56
CA LEU A 72 6.46 -6.55 -0.65
C LEU A 72 6.30 -8.05 -0.38
N ALA A 73 6.85 -8.55 0.71
CA ALA A 73 6.70 -9.95 1.09
C ALA A 73 5.22 -10.32 1.34
N ALA A 74 4.50 -9.48 2.09
CA ALA A 74 3.07 -9.67 2.34
C ALA A 74 2.24 -9.59 1.06
N SER A 75 2.59 -8.70 0.13
CA SER A 75 1.88 -8.56 -1.16
C SER A 75 2.04 -9.79 -2.05
N VAL A 76 3.23 -10.38 -2.09
CA VAL A 76 3.48 -11.64 -2.84
C VAL A 76 2.65 -12.78 -2.23
N TYR A 77 2.63 -12.88 -0.90
CA TYR A 77 1.80 -13.87 -0.21
C TYR A 77 0.30 -13.64 -0.46
N ALA A 78 -0.17 -12.40 -0.37
CA ALA A 78 -1.57 -12.04 -0.60
C ALA A 78 -2.04 -12.40 -2.02
N VAL A 79 -1.18 -12.22 -3.03
CA VAL A 79 -1.50 -12.63 -4.41
C VAL A 79 -1.69 -14.14 -4.52
N SER A 80 -0.84 -14.93 -3.86
CA SER A 80 -1.00 -16.39 -3.84
C SER A 80 -2.28 -16.79 -3.14
N TYR A 81 -2.56 -16.20 -1.98
CA TYR A 81 -3.77 -16.46 -1.22
C TYR A 81 -5.05 -16.12 -2.02
N LEU A 82 -5.11 -14.93 -2.62
CA LEU A 82 -6.26 -14.51 -3.44
C LEU A 82 -6.42 -15.32 -4.73
N ARG A 83 -5.36 -15.98 -5.20
CA ARG A 83 -5.43 -16.86 -6.37
C ARG A 83 -6.04 -18.22 -6.03
N ASP A 84 -5.71 -18.74 -4.85
CA ASP A 84 -6.10 -20.08 -4.42
C ASP A 84 -7.50 -20.09 -3.76
N GLU A 85 -8.06 -18.92 -3.44
CA GLU A 85 -9.41 -18.78 -2.94
C GLU A 85 -10.39 -19.02 -4.09
N PRO A 86 -11.14 -20.16 -4.10
CA PRO A 86 -12.06 -20.44 -5.19
C PRO A 86 -13.15 -19.37 -5.21
N ALA A 87 -13.24 -18.70 -6.34
CA ALA A 87 -14.36 -17.81 -6.64
C ALA A 87 -15.66 -18.64 -6.57
N GLY A 88 -16.31 -18.64 -5.43
CA GLY A 88 -17.63 -19.23 -5.33
C GLY A 88 -17.83 -20.39 -4.38
N MET A 89 -17.06 -20.56 -3.31
CA MET A 89 -17.42 -21.53 -2.29
C MET A 89 -17.89 -20.85 -1.00
N GLN A 90 -18.98 -20.07 -1.13
CA GLN A 90 -19.96 -19.98 -0.04
C GLN A 90 -21.17 -20.79 -0.50
N PRO A 91 -21.60 -21.82 0.29
CA PRO A 91 -22.84 -22.52 0.00
C PRO A 91 -23.99 -21.53 0.07
N ASP A 92 -24.77 -21.50 -0.97
CA ASP A 92 -26.01 -20.77 -1.12
C ASP A 92 -26.84 -20.70 0.17
N MET A 93 -26.95 -19.51 0.70
CA MET A 93 -28.18 -19.05 1.28
C MET A 93 -28.71 -17.96 0.35
N GLY A 94 -29.31 -18.40 -0.76
CA GLY A 94 -30.20 -17.70 -1.66
C GLY A 94 -30.09 -16.19 -1.75
N GLY A 95 -29.07 -15.67 -2.41
CA GLY A 95 -28.94 -14.27 -2.73
C GLY A 95 -27.72 -14.05 -3.62
N GLU A 96 -27.96 -13.61 -4.85
CA GLU A 96 -26.92 -13.05 -5.72
C GLU A 96 -26.36 -11.79 -5.04
N ASP A 97 -25.37 -11.97 -4.18
CA ASP A 97 -24.65 -10.83 -3.60
C ASP A 97 -23.68 -10.25 -4.65
N PRO A 98 -24.00 -9.08 -5.23
CA PRO A 98 -23.07 -8.38 -6.12
C PRO A 98 -21.76 -7.97 -5.41
N PHE A 99 -21.68 -8.21 -4.10
CA PHE A 99 -20.55 -7.87 -3.23
C PHE A 99 -19.41 -8.92 -3.19
N SER A 100 -19.58 -10.13 -3.67
CA SER A 100 -18.55 -11.17 -3.54
C SER A 100 -17.27 -10.85 -4.33
N ASN A 101 -17.41 -10.18 -5.48
CA ASN A 101 -16.28 -9.77 -6.31
C ASN A 101 -15.67 -8.42 -5.89
N ALA A 102 -16.39 -7.59 -5.13
CA ALA A 102 -15.88 -6.31 -4.64
C ALA A 102 -14.84 -6.49 -3.53
N LYS A 103 -14.84 -7.60 -2.82
CA LYS A 103 -13.94 -7.85 -1.68
C LYS A 103 -12.45 -7.81 -2.07
N GLU A 104 -12.09 -8.34 -3.24
CA GLU A 104 -10.68 -8.38 -3.69
C GLU A 104 -10.14 -6.97 -3.99
N SER A 105 -10.87 -6.15 -4.72
CA SER A 105 -10.47 -4.78 -5.06
C SER A 105 -10.41 -3.88 -3.82
N VAL A 106 -11.35 -4.07 -2.90
CA VAL A 106 -11.36 -3.37 -1.61
C VAL A 106 -10.16 -3.78 -0.75
N PHE A 107 -9.87 -5.08 -0.65
CA PHE A 107 -8.72 -5.57 0.10
C PHE A 107 -7.41 -5.00 -0.45
N VAL A 108 -7.21 -5.05 -1.77
CA VAL A 108 -6.02 -4.50 -2.43
C VAL A 108 -5.92 -2.99 -2.21
N GLY A 109 -7.02 -2.27 -2.37
CA GLY A 109 -7.08 -0.82 -2.15
C GLY A 109 -6.73 -0.44 -0.72
N CYS A 110 -7.33 -1.10 0.27
CA CYS A 110 -7.04 -0.87 1.69
C CYS A 110 -5.57 -1.17 2.03
N LEU A 111 -5.01 -2.25 1.49
CA LEU A 111 -3.62 -2.61 1.76
C LEU A 111 -2.64 -1.59 1.18
N LEU A 112 -2.92 -1.04 -0.01
CA LEU A 112 -2.13 0.03 -0.61
C LEU A 112 -2.27 1.36 0.14
N LEU A 113 -3.47 1.70 0.61
CA LEU A 113 -3.68 2.88 1.47
C LEU A 113 -2.96 2.72 2.81
N PHE A 114 -2.94 1.52 3.37
CA PHE A 114 -2.14 1.23 4.57
C PHE A 114 -0.64 1.48 4.32
N LEU A 115 -0.09 1.06 3.17
CA LEU A 115 1.30 1.38 2.82
C LEU A 115 1.52 2.89 2.74
N ALA A 116 0.56 3.63 2.15
CA ALA A 116 0.64 5.09 2.06
C ALA A 116 0.65 5.76 3.44
N SER A 117 -0.24 5.34 4.34
CA SER A 117 -0.29 5.88 5.72
C SER A 117 0.98 5.57 6.51
N MET A 118 1.50 4.34 6.43
CA MET A 118 2.76 3.97 7.06
C MET A 118 3.95 4.76 6.51
N THR A 119 3.97 5.00 5.20
CA THR A 119 5.00 5.86 4.57
C THR A 119 4.89 7.29 5.06
N LEU A 120 3.68 7.82 5.20
CA LEU A 120 3.43 9.15 5.72
C LEU A 120 3.89 9.28 7.18
N VAL A 121 3.66 8.26 8.01
CA VAL A 121 4.18 8.18 9.39
C VAL A 121 5.70 8.27 9.40
N CYS A 122 6.39 7.48 8.57
CA CYS A 122 7.86 7.47 8.49
C CYS A 122 8.44 8.81 7.99
N ALA A 123 7.70 9.51 7.13
CA ALA A 123 8.14 10.76 6.50
C ALA A 123 7.68 12.02 7.24
N SER A 124 6.80 11.91 8.23
CA SER A 124 6.25 13.05 8.95
C SER A 124 7.28 13.68 9.87
N ARG A 125 7.41 15.01 9.78
CA ARG A 125 8.25 15.83 10.68
C ARG A 125 7.42 16.71 11.63
N HIS A 126 6.11 16.65 11.52
CA HIS A 126 5.18 17.41 12.34
C HIS A 126 4.28 16.48 13.15
N LEU A 127 4.16 16.73 14.45
CA LEU A 127 3.30 15.93 15.35
C LEU A 127 1.86 15.85 14.88
N THR A 128 1.30 16.94 14.36
CA THR A 128 -0.07 16.95 13.82
C THR A 128 -0.21 16.04 12.61
N LEU A 129 0.74 16.09 11.68
CA LEU A 129 0.72 15.24 10.49
C LEU A 129 0.93 13.77 10.87
N LEU A 130 1.81 13.51 11.84
CA LEU A 130 2.04 12.18 12.39
C LEU A 130 0.76 11.60 12.99
N TRP A 131 0.04 12.39 13.76
CA TRP A 131 -1.22 11.95 14.36
C TRP A 131 -2.26 11.61 13.30
N VAL A 132 -2.49 12.49 12.34
CA VAL A 132 -3.41 12.24 11.22
C VAL A 132 -3.03 10.96 10.45
N ALA A 133 -1.72 10.74 10.21
CA ALA A 133 -1.25 9.57 9.49
C ALA A 133 -1.43 8.24 10.26
N ILE A 134 -1.42 8.28 11.59
CA ILE A 134 -1.68 7.10 12.44
C ILE A 134 -3.17 6.74 12.46
N GLU A 135 -4.05 7.74 12.34
CA GLU A 135 -5.49 7.53 12.37
C GLU A 135 -6.11 7.24 10.99
N ALA A 136 -5.37 7.46 9.91
CA ALA A 136 -5.84 7.21 8.55
C ALA A 136 -5.79 5.71 8.20
#